data_be5badca29c05e5bb90e8580b7f621b8
#
_entry.id   be5badca29c05e5bb90e8580b7f621b8
#
_cell.length_a   1.000
_cell.length_b   1.000
_cell.length_c   1.000
_cell.angle_alpha   90.00
_cell.angle_beta   90.00
_cell.angle_gamma   90.00
#
_symmetry.space_group_name_H-M   'P 1'
#
loop_
_entity.id
_entity.type
_entity.pdbx_description
1 polymer ?
#
loop_
_entity_poly.entity_id
_entity_poly.type
_entity_poly.pdbx_seq_one_letter_code
_entity_poly.pdbx_strand_id
1 'polypeptide(L)'
;MELTILHLYPDTMSLYGEYANIAVLRRHLEAMGVTVNLVKVTSEDVPDFTNADLIYMGAGTEGTQKAVLLGLTHHVQALREALDRGCLLLFTGNAMETLGRSVTDAQGQVWGGLGLGGFRRQAGQAADVLNLLGIQ
;
A
#
# COMPACT_ATOMS: atom_id res chain seq x y z
N MET A 1 21.55 4.04 -2.93
CA MET A 1 20.24 4.17 -2.24
C MET A 1 19.45 2.90 -2.47
N GLU A 2 18.93 2.33 -1.43
CA GLU A 2 18.10 1.13 -1.49
C GLU A 2 16.69 1.46 -0.98
N LEU A 3 15.68 0.97 -1.70
CA LEU A 3 14.29 1.21 -1.37
C LEU A 3 13.56 -0.14 -1.26
N THR A 4 12.90 -0.38 -0.14
CA THR A 4 12.10 -1.58 0.06
C THR A 4 10.63 -1.27 -0.22
N ILE A 5 10.07 -1.94 -1.22
CA ILE A 5 8.66 -1.83 -1.58
C ILE A 5 7.94 -3.09 -1.14
N LEU A 6 6.92 -2.91 -0.32
CA LEU A 6 6.06 -4.00 0.12
C LEU A 6 4.81 -3.99 -0.74
N HIS A 7 4.64 -5.02 -1.57
CA HIS A 7 3.45 -5.16 -2.42
C HIS A 7 2.45 -6.06 -1.70
N LEU A 8 1.41 -5.45 -1.16
CA LEU A 8 0.39 -6.18 -0.41
C LEU A 8 -0.60 -6.85 -1.34
N TYR A 9 -0.78 -8.14 -1.14
CA TYR A 9 -1.85 -8.95 -1.71
C TYR A 9 -1.94 -8.89 -3.23
N PRO A 10 -0.82 -9.09 -3.96
CA PRO A 10 -0.88 -9.13 -5.42
C PRO A 10 -1.71 -10.30 -5.95
N ASP A 11 -1.95 -11.32 -5.11
CA ASP A 11 -2.77 -12.49 -5.45
C ASP A 11 -4.27 -12.17 -5.47
N THR A 12 -4.74 -11.18 -4.68
CA THR A 12 -6.17 -10.87 -4.55
C THR A 12 -6.52 -9.42 -4.92
N MET A 13 -5.57 -8.50 -4.83
CA MET A 13 -5.78 -7.07 -5.08
C MET A 13 -5.00 -6.63 -6.32
N SER A 14 -5.33 -7.22 -7.46
CA SER A 14 -4.70 -6.88 -8.74
C SER A 14 -5.71 -6.98 -9.90
N LEU A 15 -6.93 -6.49 -9.65
CA LEU A 15 -8.07 -6.61 -10.57
C LEU A 15 -7.77 -6.00 -11.95
N TYR A 16 -7.03 -4.91 -11.99
CA TYR A 16 -6.69 -4.20 -13.22
C TYR A 16 -5.22 -4.38 -13.63
N GLY A 17 -4.56 -5.43 -13.15
CA GLY A 17 -3.16 -5.69 -13.47
C GLY A 17 -2.18 -4.74 -12.78
N GLU A 18 -2.49 -4.29 -11.58
CA GLU A 18 -1.69 -3.29 -10.84
C GLU A 18 -0.26 -3.74 -10.58
N TYR A 19 0.01 -5.05 -10.55
CA TYR A 19 1.38 -5.51 -10.42
C TYR A 19 2.27 -5.02 -11.58
N ALA A 20 1.67 -4.74 -12.74
CA ALA A 20 2.41 -4.15 -13.87
C ALA A 20 2.82 -2.72 -13.55
N ASN A 21 1.99 -1.98 -12.82
CA ASN A 21 2.31 -0.62 -12.38
C ASN A 21 3.50 -0.61 -11.44
N ILE A 22 3.56 -1.57 -10.51
CA ILE A 22 4.70 -1.67 -9.59
C ILE A 22 5.98 -2.08 -10.33
N ALA A 23 5.87 -2.92 -11.36
CA ALA A 23 7.01 -3.29 -12.18
C ALA A 23 7.56 -2.09 -12.97
N VAL A 24 6.69 -1.24 -13.49
CA VAL A 24 7.08 0.00 -14.17
C VAL A 24 7.76 0.95 -13.18
N LEU A 25 7.20 1.13 -12.00
CA LEU A 25 7.79 1.98 -10.95
C LEU A 25 9.18 1.48 -10.58
N ARG A 26 9.33 0.18 -10.37
CA ARG A 26 10.62 -0.44 -10.06
C ARG A 26 11.65 -0.15 -11.15
N ARG A 27 11.25 -0.29 -12.42
CA ARG A 27 12.14 -0.05 -13.55
C ARG A 27 12.62 1.39 -13.60
N HIS A 28 11.72 2.35 -13.35
CA HIS A 28 12.08 3.77 -13.30
C HIS A 28 13.04 4.07 -12.16
N LEU A 29 12.80 3.51 -10.98
CA LEU A 29 13.67 3.70 -9.83
C LEU A 29 15.07 3.13 -10.09
N GLU A 30 15.15 1.94 -10.66
CA GLU A 30 16.43 1.31 -10.99
C GLU A 30 17.19 2.13 -12.05
N ALA A 31 16.49 2.70 -13.02
CA ALA A 31 17.11 3.57 -14.03
C ALA A 31 17.70 4.84 -13.41
N MET A 32 17.21 5.26 -12.25
CA MET A 32 17.75 6.41 -11.50
C MET A 32 18.86 6.01 -10.52
N GLY A 33 19.30 4.77 -10.53
CA GLY A 33 20.35 4.28 -9.65
C GLY A 33 19.87 3.82 -8.27
N VAL A 34 18.56 3.65 -8.10
CA VAL A 34 17.99 3.15 -6.84
C VAL A 34 17.90 1.63 -6.91
N THR A 35 18.44 0.96 -5.89
CA THR A 35 18.26 -0.48 -5.74
C THR A 35 16.88 -0.74 -5.12
N VAL A 36 16.04 -1.51 -5.81
CA VAL A 36 14.69 -1.81 -5.34
C VAL A 36 14.63 -3.23 -4.79
N ASN A 37 14.24 -3.35 -3.53
CA ASN A 37 13.94 -4.63 -2.89
C ASN A 37 12.42 -4.77 -2.86
N LEU A 38 11.86 -5.59 -3.76
CA LEU A 38 10.42 -5.82 -3.85
C LEU A 38 10.03 -7.05 -3.06
N VAL A 39 9.21 -6.85 -2.04
CA VAL A 39 8.71 -7.94 -1.19
C VAL A 39 7.20 -8.09 -1.44
N LYS A 40 6.80 -9.26 -1.91
CA LYS A 40 5.39 -9.58 -2.13
C LYS A 40 4.82 -10.24 -0.88
N VAL A 41 3.70 -9.73 -0.39
CA VAL A 41 2.98 -10.29 0.76
C VAL A 41 1.64 -10.81 0.24
N THR A 42 1.48 -12.13 0.20
CA THR A 42 0.23 -12.76 -0.25
C THR A 42 -0.79 -12.78 0.89
N SER A 43 -2.02 -13.15 0.56
CA SER A 43 -3.10 -13.25 1.55
C SER A 43 -2.84 -14.29 2.64
N GLU A 44 -1.91 -15.22 2.40
CA GLU A 44 -1.54 -16.26 3.37
C GLU A 44 -0.37 -15.85 4.26
N ASP A 45 0.33 -14.76 3.91
CA ASP A 45 1.48 -14.27 4.66
C ASP A 45 1.07 -13.33 5.78
N VAL A 46 1.89 -13.25 6.82
CA VAL A 46 1.78 -12.20 7.84
C VAL A 46 2.64 -11.03 7.40
N PRO A 47 2.06 -9.84 7.17
CA PRO A 47 2.85 -8.70 6.74
C PRO A 47 3.80 -8.20 7.82
N ASP A 48 5.03 -7.87 7.41
CA ASP A 48 6.02 -7.22 8.26
C ASP A 48 6.37 -5.87 7.63
N PHE A 49 5.94 -4.80 8.28
CA PHE A 49 6.11 -3.43 7.78
C PHE A 49 7.39 -2.76 8.29
N THR A 50 8.22 -3.46 9.06
CA THR A 50 9.32 -2.86 9.82
C THR A 50 10.33 -2.13 8.92
N ASN A 51 10.67 -2.71 7.78
CA ASN A 51 11.68 -2.16 6.87
C ASN A 51 11.10 -1.58 5.58
N ALA A 52 9.78 -1.43 5.51
CA ALA A 52 9.13 -0.94 4.30
C ALA A 52 9.35 0.58 4.14
N ASP A 53 9.73 1.00 2.94
CA ASP A 53 9.80 2.40 2.55
C ASP A 53 8.54 2.83 1.80
N LEU A 54 7.95 1.91 1.03
CA LEU A 54 6.72 2.11 0.30
C LEU A 54 5.86 0.85 0.44
N ILE A 55 4.60 1.04 0.76
CA ILE A 55 3.61 -0.04 0.83
C ILE A 55 2.59 0.20 -0.28
N TYR A 56 2.48 -0.74 -1.21
CA TYR A 56 1.59 -0.65 -2.35
C TYR A 56 0.50 -1.72 -2.27
N MET A 57 -0.74 -1.33 -2.59
CA MET A 57 -1.85 -2.27 -2.75
C MET A 57 -2.74 -1.79 -3.90
N GLY A 58 -3.01 -2.68 -4.86
CA GLY A 58 -3.90 -2.41 -5.97
C GLY A 58 -5.36 -2.68 -5.65
N ALA A 59 -6.23 -2.50 -6.65
CA ALA A 59 -7.65 -2.70 -6.51
C ALA A 59 -8.02 -4.18 -6.58
N GLY A 60 -9.11 -4.56 -5.92
CA GLY A 60 -9.67 -5.89 -5.98
C GLY A 60 -11.19 -5.84 -6.15
N THR A 61 -11.84 -7.00 -6.13
CA THR A 61 -13.29 -7.06 -6.07
C THR A 61 -13.79 -6.57 -4.71
N GLU A 62 -15.06 -6.27 -4.59
CA GLU A 62 -15.64 -5.86 -3.30
C GLU A 62 -15.44 -6.91 -2.23
N GLY A 63 -15.60 -8.19 -2.58
CA GLY A 63 -15.37 -9.28 -1.64
C GLY A 63 -13.93 -9.38 -1.17
N THR A 64 -12.96 -9.27 -2.08
CA THR A 64 -11.54 -9.28 -1.70
C THR A 64 -11.15 -8.02 -0.92
N GLN A 65 -11.70 -6.86 -1.26
CA GLN A 65 -11.52 -5.64 -0.49
C GLN A 65 -11.91 -5.83 0.97
N LYS A 66 -13.08 -6.40 1.22
CA LYS A 66 -13.56 -6.66 2.59
C LYS A 66 -12.67 -7.64 3.34
N ALA A 67 -12.25 -8.72 2.68
CA ALA A 67 -11.38 -9.72 3.29
C ALA A 67 -10.02 -9.13 3.66
N VAL A 68 -9.44 -8.34 2.76
CA VAL A 68 -8.18 -7.65 3.00
C VAL A 68 -8.32 -6.64 4.13
N LEU A 69 -9.40 -5.88 4.14
CA LEU A 69 -9.66 -4.89 5.21
C LEU A 69 -9.73 -5.56 6.57
N LEU A 70 -10.46 -6.68 6.69
CA LEU A 70 -10.53 -7.43 7.95
C LEU A 70 -9.16 -7.92 8.39
N GLY A 71 -8.35 -8.42 7.46
CA GLY A 71 -6.98 -8.84 7.76
C GLY A 71 -6.11 -7.69 8.23
N LEU A 72 -6.16 -6.55 7.54
CA LEU A 72 -5.34 -5.39 7.86
C LEU A 72 -5.73 -4.70 9.16
N THR A 73 -6.97 -4.83 9.62
CA THR A 73 -7.37 -4.24 10.92
C THR A 73 -6.56 -4.82 12.08
N HIS A 74 -6.07 -6.04 11.95
CA HIS A 74 -5.18 -6.65 12.96
C HIS A 74 -3.77 -6.06 12.94
N HIS A 75 -3.42 -5.31 11.90
CA HIS A 75 -2.08 -4.76 11.69
C HIS A 75 -2.07 -3.23 11.62
N VAL A 76 -3.18 -2.58 12.00
CA VAL A 76 -3.31 -1.11 11.84
C VAL A 76 -2.26 -0.36 12.66
N GLN A 77 -1.90 -0.86 13.84
CA GLN A 77 -0.88 -0.23 14.67
C GLN A 77 0.49 -0.30 14.01
N ALA A 78 0.84 -1.44 13.43
CA ALA A 78 2.09 -1.61 12.70
C ALA A 78 2.16 -0.70 11.47
N LEU A 79 1.03 -0.52 10.77
CA LEU A 79 0.92 0.43 9.66
C LEU A 79 1.15 1.87 10.14
N ARG A 80 0.53 2.27 11.24
CA ARG A 80 0.73 3.61 11.81
C ARG A 80 2.18 3.86 12.18
N GLU A 81 2.83 2.87 12.78
CA GLU A 81 4.25 2.97 13.14
C GLU A 81 5.12 3.10 11.90
N ALA A 82 4.81 2.38 10.83
CA ALA A 82 5.52 2.51 9.56
C ALA A 82 5.36 3.92 8.96
N LEU A 83 4.15 4.47 8.99
CA LEU A 83 3.88 5.81 8.51
C LEU A 83 4.60 6.87 9.34
N ASP A 84 4.70 6.68 10.66
CA ASP A 84 5.45 7.57 11.55
C ASP A 84 6.94 7.61 11.19
N ARG A 85 7.49 6.50 10.69
CA ARG A 85 8.89 6.45 10.25
C ARG A 85 9.12 7.04 8.86
N GLY A 86 8.07 7.54 8.21
CA GLY A 86 8.16 8.11 6.87
C GLY A 86 7.86 7.15 5.73
N CYS A 87 7.37 5.95 6.02
CA CYS A 87 6.91 5.01 4.99
C CYS A 87 5.73 5.60 4.22
N LEU A 88 5.72 5.41 2.90
CA LEU A 88 4.62 5.86 2.05
C LEU A 88 3.61 4.75 1.83
N LEU A 89 2.33 5.14 1.77
CA LEU A 89 1.25 4.26 1.32
C LEU A 89 0.81 4.69 -0.07
N LEU A 90 0.78 3.74 -0.99
CA LEU A 90 0.21 3.94 -2.33
C LEU A 90 -0.85 2.87 -2.54
N PHE A 91 -2.08 3.21 -2.21
CA PHE A 91 -3.24 2.35 -2.41
C PHE A 91 -4.05 2.92 -3.57
N THR A 92 -4.39 2.07 -4.54
CA THR A 92 -5.08 2.49 -5.76
C THR A 92 -6.47 1.86 -5.86
N GLY A 93 -7.36 2.51 -6.62
CA GLY A 93 -8.71 2.03 -6.81
C GLY A 93 -9.46 1.89 -5.49
N ASN A 94 -10.22 0.81 -5.32
CA ASN A 94 -10.98 0.59 -4.09
C ASN A 94 -10.12 0.27 -2.86
N ALA A 95 -8.82 0.03 -3.06
CA ALA A 95 -7.90 -0.07 -1.92
C ALA A 95 -7.80 1.25 -1.15
N MET A 96 -7.94 2.40 -1.83
CA MET A 96 -7.93 3.72 -1.17
C MET A 96 -9.06 3.86 -0.16
N GLU A 97 -10.21 3.26 -0.42
CA GLU A 97 -11.38 3.34 0.47
C GLU A 97 -11.10 2.73 1.84
N THR A 98 -10.21 1.72 1.89
CA THR A 98 -9.86 1.07 3.16
C THR A 98 -9.13 1.97 4.13
N LEU A 99 -8.51 3.05 3.64
CA LEU A 99 -7.76 4.01 4.46
C LEU A 99 -8.66 4.91 5.28
N GLY A 100 -9.92 5.07 4.86
CA GLY A 100 -10.90 5.91 5.57
C GLY A 100 -11.39 5.27 6.86
N ARG A 101 -12.32 5.96 7.52
CA ARG A 101 -12.95 5.46 8.75
C ARG A 101 -13.95 4.35 8.48
N SER A 102 -14.60 4.38 7.32
CA SER A 102 -15.61 3.40 6.94
C SER A 102 -15.65 3.20 5.45
N VAL A 103 -16.16 2.04 5.05
CA VAL A 103 -16.42 1.68 3.65
C VAL A 103 -17.89 1.31 3.55
N THR A 104 -18.59 1.89 2.58
CA THR A 104 -19.99 1.56 2.31
C THR A 104 -20.07 0.71 1.05
N ASP A 105 -20.66 -0.47 1.14
CA ASP A 105 -20.77 -1.38 -0.01
C ASP A 105 -21.97 -1.06 -0.90
N ALA A 106 -22.12 -1.83 -1.98
CA ALA A 106 -23.21 -1.62 -2.95
C ALA A 106 -24.62 -1.83 -2.36
N GLN A 107 -24.73 -2.58 -1.28
CA GLN A 107 -25.99 -2.81 -0.56
C GLN A 107 -26.24 -1.75 0.52
N GLY A 108 -25.37 -0.77 0.66
CA GLY A 108 -25.49 0.28 1.67
C GLY A 108 -25.00 -0.13 3.06
N GLN A 109 -24.41 -1.33 3.18
CA GLN A 109 -23.85 -1.79 4.45
C GLN A 109 -22.51 -1.09 4.72
N VAL A 110 -22.32 -0.64 5.96
CA VAL A 110 -21.12 0.10 6.37
C VAL A 110 -20.15 -0.83 7.10
N TRP A 111 -18.88 -0.78 6.67
CA TRP A 111 -17.77 -1.55 7.25
C TRP A 111 -16.76 -0.59 7.88
N GLY A 112 -16.14 -0.98 8.98
CA GLY A 112 -15.06 -0.18 9.58
C GLY A 112 -13.81 -0.21 8.71
N GLY A 113 -13.26 0.97 8.40
CA GLY A 113 -11.99 1.11 7.69
C GLY A 113 -10.81 1.13 8.64
N LEU A 114 -9.61 1.38 8.08
CA LEU A 114 -8.36 1.42 8.86
C LEU A 114 -8.18 2.74 9.63
N GLY A 115 -8.91 3.79 9.25
CA GLY A 115 -8.84 5.07 9.93
C GLY A 115 -7.53 5.81 9.74
N LEU A 116 -6.85 5.63 8.62
CA LEU A 116 -5.56 6.23 8.32
C LEU A 116 -5.66 7.48 7.43
N GLY A 117 -6.85 7.84 6.97
CA GLY A 117 -7.05 8.91 5.99
C GLY A 117 -6.62 10.29 6.47
N GLY A 118 -6.58 10.54 7.78
CA GLY A 118 -6.10 11.80 8.36
C GLY A 118 -4.61 11.82 8.68
N PHE A 119 -3.88 10.76 8.37
CA PHE A 119 -2.46 10.66 8.70
C PHE A 119 -1.64 11.55 7.78
N ARG A 120 -0.76 12.38 8.36
CA ARG A 120 0.12 13.23 7.56
C ARG A 120 1.35 12.45 7.14
N ARG A 121 1.68 12.55 5.84
CA ARG A 121 2.92 12.01 5.31
C ARG A 121 4.10 12.79 5.87
N GLN A 122 5.07 12.09 6.41
CA GLN A 122 6.34 12.69 6.80
C GLN A 122 7.36 12.51 5.67
N ALA A 123 8.31 13.44 5.59
CA ALA A 123 9.39 13.34 4.62
C ALA A 123 10.25 12.11 4.92
N GLY A 124 10.53 11.30 3.90
CA GLY A 124 11.36 10.12 4.00
C GLY A 124 12.00 9.82 2.66
N GLN A 125 12.89 8.83 2.64
CA GLN A 125 13.65 8.48 1.42
C GLN A 125 12.73 8.15 0.25
N ALA A 126 11.67 7.38 0.48
CA ALA A 126 10.72 7.03 -0.56
C ALA A 126 9.98 8.24 -1.08
N ALA A 127 9.58 9.17 -0.20
CA ALA A 127 8.92 10.41 -0.59
C ALA A 127 9.82 11.26 -1.46
N ASP A 128 11.10 11.38 -1.11
CA ASP A 128 12.07 12.16 -1.89
C ASP A 128 12.24 11.59 -3.29
N VAL A 129 12.36 10.27 -3.40
CA VAL A 129 12.50 9.60 -4.70
C VAL A 129 11.24 9.78 -5.55
N LEU A 130 10.06 9.63 -4.97
CA LEU A 130 8.80 9.81 -5.69
C LEU A 130 8.62 11.25 -6.17
N ASN A 131 9.02 12.24 -5.37
CA ASN A 131 8.99 13.64 -5.77
C ASN A 131 9.90 13.90 -6.97
N LEU A 132 11.09 13.29 -7.02
CA LEU A 132 11.99 13.39 -8.17
C LEU A 132 11.38 12.81 -9.43
N LEU A 133 10.53 11.80 -9.31
CA LEU A 133 9.81 11.19 -10.43
C LEU A 133 8.56 11.96 -10.85
N GLY A 134 8.17 13.00 -10.10
CA GLY A 134 6.94 13.73 -10.35
C GLY A 134 5.69 13.02 -9.84
N ILE A 135 5.84 12.05 -8.98
CA ILE A 135 4.74 11.29 -8.37
C ILE A 135 4.40 11.90 -7.01
N GLN A 136 3.15 12.28 -6.83
CA GLN A 136 2.68 12.90 -5.58
C GLN A 136 1.69 12.02 -4.82
#